data_ab0fe4956635a7fffa8dbb2848117881
#
_entry.id   ab0fe4956635a7fffa8dbb2848117881
#
_cell.length_a   1.000
_cell.length_b   1.000
_cell.length_c   1.000
_cell.angle_alpha   90.00
_cell.angle_beta   90.00
_cell.angle_gamma   90.00
#
_symmetry.space_group_name_H-M   'P 1'
#
loop_
_entity.id
_entity.type
_entity.pdbx_description
1 polymer ?
#
loop_
_entity_poly.entity_id
_entity_poly.type
_entity_poly.pdbx_seq_one_letter_code
_entity_poly.pdbx_strand_id
1 'polypeptide(L)'
;VDYILDEVNDDILIIQGIRAAESSKRAEMQKQCTYFKYYVQPYGKDKNGKDKYHTYRRKDVLRFRSKHSDDLLRPVFDWSAQQVIDYILDNGLQPNPLYRMGYKRVGCYPCIMASQQDMYNISVQDPNRIEYIASLEQQLNSSFCGPDKIPSKYYKGAYPFIGDIVRYIQGKRLTGSLFDDDDVATSCMSYYGLCE
;
A
#
# COMPACT_ATOMS: atom_id res chain seq x y z
N VAL A 1 -11.16 15.30 -5.18
CA VAL A 1 -12.29 15.56 -6.11
C VAL A 1 -12.89 16.92 -5.83
N ASP A 2 -13.41 17.17 -4.60
CA ASP A 2 -14.13 18.40 -4.26
C ASP A 2 -13.30 19.65 -4.52
N TYR A 3 -12.08 19.73 -4.00
CA TYR A 3 -11.18 20.86 -4.25
C TYR A 3 -11.04 21.18 -5.75
N ILE A 4 -10.83 20.17 -6.58
CA ILE A 4 -10.69 20.36 -8.03
C ILE A 4 -11.99 20.92 -8.63
N LEU A 5 -13.14 20.37 -8.24
CA LEU A 5 -14.42 20.76 -8.82
C LEU A 5 -14.92 22.13 -8.35
N ASP A 6 -14.51 22.55 -7.14
CA ASP A 6 -14.98 23.79 -6.52
C ASP A 6 -14.01 24.96 -6.74
N GLU A 7 -12.69 24.69 -6.79
CA GLU A 7 -11.66 25.74 -6.76
C GLU A 7 -10.85 25.86 -8.04
N VAL A 8 -10.80 24.80 -8.88
CA VAL A 8 -9.97 24.80 -10.09
C VAL A 8 -10.83 25.07 -11.33
N ASN A 9 -10.47 26.13 -12.06
CA ASN A 9 -11.14 26.48 -13.32
C ASN A 9 -10.11 26.52 -14.46
N ASP A 10 -9.35 25.41 -14.62
CA ASP A 10 -8.30 25.24 -15.62
C ASP A 10 -8.11 23.75 -15.90
N ASP A 11 -7.30 23.43 -16.93
CA ASP A 11 -6.85 22.07 -17.21
C ASP A 11 -6.02 21.53 -16.05
N ILE A 12 -6.15 20.25 -15.75
CA ILE A 12 -5.39 19.61 -14.69
C ILE A 12 -4.53 18.47 -15.21
N LEU A 13 -3.32 18.38 -14.67
CA LEU A 13 -2.43 17.24 -14.82
C LEU A 13 -2.09 16.68 -13.44
N ILE A 14 -2.57 15.47 -13.15
CA ILE A 14 -2.24 14.73 -11.92
C ILE A 14 -1.04 13.83 -12.18
N ILE A 15 0.02 13.97 -11.41
CA ILE A 15 1.22 13.12 -11.48
C ILE A 15 1.22 12.16 -10.29
N GLN A 16 1.34 10.85 -10.56
CA GLN A 16 1.38 9.81 -9.53
C GLN A 16 2.66 8.99 -9.62
N GLY A 17 3.36 8.83 -8.47
CA GLY A 17 4.56 8.01 -8.34
C GLY A 17 4.25 6.52 -8.17
N ILE A 18 3.38 5.95 -9.02
CA ILE A 18 2.96 4.55 -8.98
C ILE A 18 3.77 3.72 -9.96
N ARG A 19 4.22 2.53 -9.54
CA ARG A 19 4.90 1.54 -10.39
C ARG A 19 4.04 0.28 -10.55
N ALA A 20 4.00 -0.27 -11.77
CA ALA A 20 3.27 -1.51 -12.08
C ALA A 20 3.77 -2.70 -11.24
N ALA A 21 5.08 -2.77 -10.99
CA ALA A 21 5.70 -3.87 -10.23
C ALA A 21 5.35 -3.91 -8.73
N GLU A 22 4.62 -2.92 -8.20
CA GLU A 22 4.30 -2.87 -6.77
C GLU A 22 3.13 -3.77 -6.38
N SER A 23 2.23 -4.08 -7.30
CA SER A 23 1.14 -5.03 -7.08
C SER A 23 0.42 -5.39 -8.39
N SER A 24 -0.29 -6.54 -8.40
CA SER A 24 -1.13 -6.95 -9.53
C SER A 24 -2.18 -5.91 -9.89
N LYS A 25 -2.85 -5.30 -8.92
CA LYS A 25 -3.82 -4.22 -9.18
C LYS A 25 -3.17 -3.00 -9.80
N ARG A 26 -1.94 -2.64 -9.37
CA ARG A 26 -1.21 -1.51 -9.98
C ARG A 26 -0.74 -1.85 -11.40
N ALA A 27 -0.37 -3.10 -11.67
CA ALA A 27 -0.01 -3.55 -13.02
C ALA A 27 -1.17 -3.42 -14.03
N GLU A 28 -2.42 -3.49 -13.56
CA GLU A 28 -3.62 -3.29 -14.38
C GLU A 28 -3.91 -1.81 -14.70
N MET A 29 -3.25 -0.88 -14.02
CA MET A 29 -3.43 0.55 -14.26
C MET A 29 -2.81 0.97 -15.58
N GLN A 30 -3.24 2.11 -16.11
CA GLN A 30 -2.67 2.71 -17.32
C GLN A 30 -1.58 3.71 -16.92
N LYS A 31 -0.49 3.75 -17.70
CA LYS A 31 0.59 4.75 -17.52
C LYS A 31 0.07 6.18 -17.67
N GLN A 32 -0.88 6.39 -18.56
CA GLN A 32 -1.58 7.65 -18.77
C GLN A 32 -3.07 7.39 -18.95
N CYS A 33 -3.91 8.16 -18.31
CA CYS A 33 -5.37 8.10 -18.44
C CYS A 33 -6.00 9.43 -17.99
N THR A 34 -7.31 9.53 -17.98
CA THR A 34 -8.03 10.65 -17.40
C THR A 34 -8.22 10.46 -15.90
N TYR A 35 -8.07 11.53 -15.13
CA TYR A 35 -8.21 11.49 -13.66
C TYR A 35 -9.63 11.10 -13.21
N PHE A 36 -10.64 11.68 -13.84
CA PHE A 36 -12.05 11.39 -13.55
C PHE A 36 -12.60 10.15 -14.27
N LYS A 37 -11.74 9.24 -14.72
CA LYS A 37 -12.10 8.00 -15.45
C LYS A 37 -13.30 7.27 -14.85
N TYR A 38 -13.32 7.07 -13.53
CA TYR A 38 -14.37 6.31 -12.83
C TYR A 38 -15.76 6.96 -12.86
N TYR A 39 -15.85 8.26 -13.11
CA TYR A 39 -17.11 8.98 -13.20
C TYR A 39 -17.73 8.92 -14.60
N VAL A 40 -16.91 8.66 -15.61
CA VAL A 40 -17.35 8.65 -17.02
C VAL A 40 -17.38 7.25 -17.61
N GLN A 41 -16.59 6.33 -17.10
CA GLN A 41 -16.61 4.92 -17.51
C GLN A 41 -17.41 4.08 -16.50
N PRO A 42 -18.23 3.13 -16.97
CA PRO A 42 -18.92 2.22 -16.05
C PRO A 42 -17.92 1.29 -15.38
N TYR A 43 -18.15 1.00 -14.08
CA TYR A 43 -17.37 0.01 -13.34
C TYR A 43 -18.03 -1.37 -13.28
N GLY A 44 -19.19 -1.53 -13.89
CA GLY A 44 -19.93 -2.78 -13.94
C GLY A 44 -21.35 -2.59 -14.44
N LYS A 45 -22.18 -3.62 -14.32
CA LYS A 45 -23.62 -3.58 -14.67
C LYS A 45 -24.47 -3.92 -13.46
N ASP A 46 -25.69 -3.40 -13.43
CA ASP A 46 -26.69 -3.76 -12.42
C ASP A 46 -27.42 -5.09 -12.81
N LYS A 47 -28.37 -5.51 -11.96
CA LYS A 47 -29.15 -6.73 -12.17
C LYS A 47 -29.98 -6.70 -13.48
N ASN A 48 -30.22 -5.51 -14.04
CA ASN A 48 -30.99 -5.28 -15.25
C ASN A 48 -30.10 -5.05 -16.49
N GLY A 49 -28.75 -5.23 -16.34
CA GLY A 49 -27.81 -5.01 -17.42
C GLY A 49 -27.44 -3.56 -17.69
N LYS A 50 -27.89 -2.59 -16.86
CA LYS A 50 -27.61 -1.17 -17.00
C LYS A 50 -26.23 -0.85 -16.40
N ASP A 51 -25.47 0.01 -17.05
CA ASP A 51 -24.15 0.45 -16.61
C ASP A 51 -24.19 1.20 -15.28
N LYS A 52 -23.26 0.85 -14.38
CA LYS A 52 -23.04 1.49 -13.09
C LYS A 52 -21.89 2.47 -13.16
N TYR A 53 -22.10 3.63 -12.55
CA TYR A 53 -21.10 4.70 -12.44
C TYR A 53 -20.95 5.16 -10.98
N HIS A 54 -19.80 5.71 -10.63
CA HIS A 54 -19.67 6.44 -9.39
C HIS A 54 -20.54 7.70 -9.45
N THR A 55 -21.44 7.85 -8.49
CA THR A 55 -22.48 8.89 -8.51
C THR A 55 -22.09 10.17 -7.79
N TYR A 56 -21.16 10.09 -6.85
CA TYR A 56 -20.70 11.24 -6.07
C TYR A 56 -20.19 12.34 -6.98
N ARG A 57 -20.85 13.48 -6.96
CA ARG A 57 -20.56 14.67 -7.79
C ARG A 57 -20.37 14.43 -9.29
N ARG A 58 -20.93 13.34 -9.83
CA ARG A 58 -20.75 12.99 -11.24
C ARG A 58 -21.18 14.09 -12.21
N LYS A 59 -22.25 14.83 -11.90
CA LYS A 59 -22.72 15.96 -12.73
C LYS A 59 -21.67 17.07 -12.80
N ASP A 60 -21.01 17.39 -11.67
CA ASP A 60 -19.96 18.40 -11.61
C ASP A 60 -18.71 17.96 -12.37
N VAL A 61 -18.33 16.69 -12.25
CA VAL A 61 -17.26 16.10 -13.05
C VAL A 61 -17.52 16.23 -14.56
N LEU A 62 -18.71 15.88 -15.01
CA LEU A 62 -19.07 16.00 -16.43
C LEU A 62 -19.06 17.46 -16.90
N ARG A 63 -19.48 18.40 -16.05
CA ARG A 63 -19.42 19.84 -16.32
C ARG A 63 -17.98 20.34 -16.38
N PHE A 64 -17.11 19.91 -15.47
CA PHE A 64 -15.69 20.22 -15.48
C PHE A 64 -15.06 19.75 -16.80
N ARG A 65 -15.23 18.47 -17.15
CA ARG A 65 -14.68 17.86 -18.36
C ARG A 65 -15.22 18.42 -19.69
N SER A 66 -16.34 19.10 -19.66
CA SER A 66 -16.84 19.80 -20.85
C SER A 66 -16.07 21.09 -21.18
N LYS A 67 -15.22 21.57 -20.25
CA LYS A 67 -14.46 22.82 -20.38
C LYS A 67 -12.95 22.59 -20.24
N HIS A 68 -12.53 21.60 -19.47
CA HIS A 68 -11.15 21.37 -19.05
C HIS A 68 -10.74 19.91 -19.27
N SER A 69 -9.46 19.69 -19.55
CA SER A 69 -8.84 18.35 -19.52
C SER A 69 -8.54 17.92 -18.08
N ASP A 70 -8.50 16.60 -17.88
CA ASP A 70 -8.22 15.97 -16.59
C ASP A 70 -7.22 14.83 -16.75
N ASP A 71 -5.99 15.17 -17.14
CA ASP A 71 -4.96 14.17 -17.43
C ASP A 71 -4.31 13.63 -16.16
N LEU A 72 -3.99 12.33 -16.19
CA LEU A 72 -3.26 11.63 -15.15
C LEU A 72 -2.07 10.89 -15.78
N LEU A 73 -0.88 11.14 -15.25
CA LEU A 73 0.38 10.56 -15.71
C LEU A 73 1.11 9.85 -14.59
N ARG A 74 1.68 8.67 -14.88
CA ARG A 74 2.55 7.88 -13.99
C ARG A 74 3.94 7.75 -14.62
N PRO A 75 4.84 8.72 -14.40
CA PRO A 75 6.13 8.79 -15.11
C PRO A 75 7.01 7.55 -14.86
N VAL A 76 6.98 7.01 -13.63
CA VAL A 76 7.79 5.86 -13.19
C VAL A 76 7.06 4.52 -13.28
N PHE A 77 5.94 4.44 -14.02
CA PHE A 77 5.06 3.28 -14.04
C PHE A 77 5.77 1.98 -14.40
N ASP A 78 6.66 2.02 -15.39
CA ASP A 78 7.38 0.87 -15.90
C ASP A 78 8.73 0.64 -15.20
N TRP A 79 9.09 1.45 -14.19
CA TRP A 79 10.38 1.37 -13.52
C TRP A 79 10.43 0.22 -12.52
N SER A 80 11.58 -0.46 -12.46
CA SER A 80 11.89 -1.37 -11.37
C SER A 80 12.19 -0.61 -10.07
N ALA A 81 12.21 -1.32 -8.93
CA ALA A 81 12.61 -0.73 -7.65
C ALA A 81 14.06 -0.23 -7.71
N GLN A 82 14.95 -0.98 -8.37
CA GLN A 82 16.35 -0.60 -8.51
C GLN A 82 16.51 0.68 -9.32
N GLN A 83 15.82 0.80 -10.45
CA GLN A 83 15.87 2.03 -11.27
C GLN A 83 15.44 3.28 -10.50
N VAL A 84 14.44 3.16 -9.60
CA VAL A 84 14.04 4.30 -8.74
C VAL A 84 15.16 4.67 -7.76
N ILE A 85 15.79 3.67 -7.13
CA ILE A 85 16.90 3.93 -6.19
C ILE A 85 18.11 4.52 -6.92
N ASP A 86 18.48 3.97 -8.07
CA ASP A 86 19.58 4.46 -8.88
C ASP A 86 19.34 5.91 -9.30
N TYR A 87 18.13 6.22 -9.79
CA TYR A 87 17.77 7.58 -10.16
C TYR A 87 17.86 8.58 -8.98
N ILE A 88 17.44 8.16 -7.78
CA ILE A 88 17.56 8.99 -6.57
C ILE A 88 19.03 9.27 -6.27
N LEU A 89 19.88 8.24 -6.32
CA LEU A 89 21.32 8.36 -6.03
C LEU A 89 22.06 9.18 -7.10
N ASP A 90 21.76 8.95 -8.38
CA ASP A 90 22.36 9.67 -9.53
C ASP A 90 22.05 11.19 -9.48
N ASN A 91 20.92 11.55 -8.88
CA ASN A 91 20.57 12.96 -8.66
C ASN A 91 21.08 13.52 -7.32
N GLY A 92 21.99 12.83 -6.63
CA GLY A 92 22.60 13.29 -5.38
C GLY A 92 21.65 13.27 -4.18
N LEU A 93 20.48 12.63 -4.29
CA LEU A 93 19.50 12.51 -3.24
C LEU A 93 19.73 11.22 -2.42
N GLN A 94 19.19 11.19 -1.22
CA GLN A 94 19.27 10.02 -0.35
C GLN A 94 17.93 9.28 -0.33
N PRO A 95 17.90 7.97 -0.62
CA PRO A 95 16.72 7.14 -0.41
C PRO A 95 16.40 7.03 1.08
N ASN A 96 15.18 6.64 1.42
CA ASN A 96 14.78 6.43 2.82
C ASN A 96 15.81 5.53 3.54
N PRO A 97 16.37 5.97 4.70
CA PRO A 97 17.40 5.22 5.42
C PRO A 97 16.99 3.80 5.78
N LEU A 98 15.72 3.51 5.96
CA LEU A 98 15.21 2.17 6.28
C LEU A 98 15.58 1.13 5.21
N TYR A 99 15.72 1.51 3.93
CA TYR A 99 16.21 0.59 2.91
C TYR A 99 17.62 0.07 3.22
N ARG A 100 18.52 0.96 3.72
CA ARG A 100 19.88 0.56 4.14
C ARG A 100 19.88 -0.30 5.39
N MET A 101 18.84 -0.23 6.20
CA MET A 101 18.63 -1.03 7.40
C MET A 101 17.96 -2.39 7.10
N GLY A 102 17.75 -2.71 5.82
CA GLY A 102 17.21 -3.99 5.36
C GLY A 102 15.69 -4.11 5.36
N TYR A 103 14.98 -2.98 5.41
CA TYR A 103 13.51 -2.97 5.27
C TYR A 103 13.10 -3.03 3.80
N LYS A 104 12.10 -3.84 3.51
CA LYS A 104 11.51 -3.96 2.17
C LYS A 104 10.34 -2.98 1.96
N ARG A 105 9.65 -2.59 3.05
CA ARG A 105 8.50 -1.70 3.04
C ARG A 105 8.72 -0.54 3.99
N VAL A 106 8.83 0.66 3.44
CA VAL A 106 9.22 1.87 4.18
C VAL A 106 8.14 2.97 4.19
N GLY A 107 6.95 2.71 3.67
CA GLY A 107 5.85 3.68 3.67
C GLY A 107 5.26 3.91 5.06
N CYS A 108 4.87 2.84 5.74
CA CYS A 108 4.37 2.84 7.11
C CYS A 108 5.39 2.16 8.04
N TYR A 109 5.49 2.61 9.30
CA TYR A 109 6.48 2.06 10.24
C TYR A 109 5.82 1.60 11.55
N PRO A 110 5.55 0.28 11.68
CA PRO A 110 5.61 -0.75 10.66
C PRO A 110 4.42 -0.70 9.71
N CYS A 111 4.57 -1.33 8.56
CA CYS A 111 3.43 -1.63 7.71
C CYS A 111 2.65 -2.83 8.28
N ILE A 112 1.32 -2.81 8.25
CA ILE A 112 0.49 -3.96 8.63
C ILE A 112 0.79 -5.20 7.77
N MET A 113 1.30 -4.99 6.56
CA MET A 113 1.76 -6.03 5.62
C MET A 113 3.28 -6.19 5.62
N ALA A 114 3.98 -5.72 6.67
CA ALA A 114 5.42 -5.88 6.79
C ALA A 114 5.80 -7.37 6.72
N SER A 115 6.92 -7.68 6.04
CA SER A 115 7.44 -9.04 6.00
C SER A 115 7.87 -9.53 7.40
N GLN A 116 8.07 -10.83 7.56
CA GLN A 116 8.63 -11.35 8.81
C GLN A 116 10.02 -10.76 9.07
N GLN A 117 10.81 -10.54 8.01
CA GLN A 117 12.11 -9.89 8.12
C GLN A 117 12.00 -8.44 8.59
N ASP A 118 11.05 -7.65 8.04
CA ASP A 118 10.81 -6.27 8.51
C ASP A 118 10.39 -6.24 9.97
N MET A 119 9.48 -7.15 10.39
CA MET A 119 9.04 -7.25 11.78
C MET A 119 10.19 -7.65 12.72
N TYR A 120 11.09 -8.55 12.26
CA TYR A 120 12.30 -8.88 13.00
C TYR A 120 13.19 -7.63 13.15
N ASN A 121 13.46 -6.93 12.05
CA ASN A 121 14.31 -5.74 12.06
C ASN A 121 13.78 -4.70 13.06
N ILE A 122 12.46 -4.43 13.07
CA ILE A 122 11.83 -3.51 14.03
C ILE A 122 12.02 -4.03 15.46
N SER A 123 11.78 -5.31 15.72
CA SER A 123 11.90 -5.87 17.07
C SER A 123 13.31 -5.75 17.67
N VAL A 124 14.32 -5.66 16.81
CA VAL A 124 15.73 -5.51 17.23
C VAL A 124 16.16 -4.03 17.27
N GLN A 125 15.77 -3.26 16.26
CA GLN A 125 16.26 -1.89 16.06
C GLN A 125 15.42 -0.84 16.80
N ASP A 126 14.12 -1.11 16.98
CA ASP A 126 13.18 -0.22 17.68
C ASP A 126 12.18 -1.03 18.52
N PRO A 127 12.62 -1.67 19.59
CA PRO A 127 11.73 -2.47 20.47
C PRO A 127 10.61 -1.63 21.08
N ASN A 128 10.83 -0.34 21.33
CA ASN A 128 9.82 0.57 21.88
C ASN A 128 8.61 0.68 20.93
N ARG A 129 8.82 0.59 19.62
CA ARG A 129 7.74 0.59 18.64
C ARG A 129 6.87 -0.67 18.77
N ILE A 130 7.46 -1.82 19.03
CA ILE A 130 6.73 -3.07 19.28
C ILE A 130 5.90 -2.97 20.55
N GLU A 131 6.48 -2.43 21.65
CA GLU A 131 5.77 -2.21 22.90
C GLU A 131 4.60 -1.23 22.74
N TYR A 132 4.80 -0.16 21.98
CA TYR A 132 3.74 0.80 21.67
C TYR A 132 2.58 0.13 20.93
N ILE A 133 2.86 -0.67 19.90
CA ILE A 133 1.83 -1.40 19.17
C ILE A 133 1.11 -2.38 20.08
N ALA A 134 1.85 -3.13 20.92
CA ALA A 134 1.27 -4.05 21.87
C ALA A 134 0.30 -3.35 22.85
N SER A 135 0.65 -2.12 23.28
CA SER A 135 -0.23 -1.32 24.14
C SER A 135 -1.52 -0.90 23.41
N LEU A 136 -1.43 -0.53 22.14
CA LEU A 136 -2.60 -0.19 21.31
C LEU A 136 -3.48 -1.41 21.07
N GLU A 137 -2.89 -2.57 20.78
CA GLU A 137 -3.64 -3.83 20.62
C GLU A 137 -4.47 -4.16 21.86
N GLN A 138 -3.88 -3.97 23.07
CA GLN A 138 -4.58 -4.17 24.33
C GLN A 138 -5.72 -3.17 24.54
N GLN A 139 -5.47 -1.87 24.26
CA GLN A 139 -6.48 -0.81 24.41
C GLN A 139 -7.67 -1.01 23.47
N LEU A 140 -7.41 -1.41 22.24
CA LEU A 140 -8.42 -1.58 21.21
C LEU A 140 -9.03 -2.99 21.19
N ASN A 141 -8.47 -3.93 21.96
CA ASN A 141 -8.80 -5.36 21.92
C ASN A 141 -8.81 -5.90 20.48
N SER A 142 -7.81 -5.51 19.68
CA SER A 142 -7.71 -5.82 18.27
C SER A 142 -6.25 -6.05 17.88
N SER A 143 -6.01 -7.00 16.98
CA SER A 143 -4.67 -7.28 16.46
C SER A 143 -4.25 -6.26 15.41
N PHE A 144 -2.98 -5.87 15.42
CA PHE A 144 -2.37 -5.06 14.39
C PHE A 144 -2.19 -5.83 13.06
N CYS A 145 -1.92 -7.12 13.13
CA CYS A 145 -1.67 -7.95 11.95
C CYS A 145 -2.83 -8.90 11.64
N GLY A 146 -2.93 -9.35 10.38
CA GLY A 146 -3.90 -10.36 9.98
C GLY A 146 -3.62 -11.76 10.55
N PRO A 147 -4.62 -12.68 10.50
CA PRO A 147 -4.52 -14.01 11.08
C PRO A 147 -3.43 -14.89 10.44
N ASP A 148 -3.15 -14.66 9.16
CA ASP A 148 -2.20 -15.49 8.39
C ASP A 148 -0.73 -15.09 8.58
N LYS A 149 -0.45 -14.16 9.49
CA LYS A 149 0.91 -13.65 9.71
C LYS A 149 1.86 -14.69 10.28
N ILE A 150 1.33 -15.56 11.15
CA ILE A 150 2.04 -16.71 11.71
C ILE A 150 1.07 -17.90 11.83
N PRO A 151 1.56 -19.16 11.85
CA PRO A 151 0.69 -20.32 12.01
C PRO A 151 -0.09 -20.30 13.33
N SER A 152 -1.36 -20.69 13.28
CA SER A 152 -2.30 -20.62 14.41
C SER A 152 -1.87 -21.35 15.69
N LYS A 153 -1.00 -22.35 15.57
CA LYS A 153 -0.44 -23.07 16.73
C LYS A 153 0.47 -22.21 17.63
N TYR A 154 0.89 -21.03 17.19
CA TYR A 154 1.80 -20.13 17.91
C TYR A 154 1.11 -18.98 18.65
N TYR A 155 -0.21 -18.89 18.57
CA TYR A 155 -0.99 -17.88 19.29
C TYR A 155 -2.32 -18.44 19.79
N LYS A 156 -2.97 -17.72 20.71
CA LYS A 156 -4.29 -18.08 21.24
C LYS A 156 -5.32 -17.05 20.78
N GLY A 157 -6.52 -17.50 20.43
CA GLY A 157 -7.59 -16.64 19.97
C GLY A 157 -7.74 -16.62 18.45
N ALA A 158 -8.43 -15.59 17.93
CA ALA A 158 -8.75 -15.48 16.49
C ALA A 158 -7.60 -14.86 15.67
N TYR A 159 -6.73 -14.09 16.32
CA TYR A 159 -5.65 -13.34 15.65
C TYR A 159 -4.38 -13.35 16.51
N PRO A 160 -3.18 -13.37 15.89
CA PRO A 160 -1.93 -13.20 16.60
C PRO A 160 -1.73 -11.73 17.01
N PHE A 161 -1.35 -11.48 18.25
CA PHE A 161 -0.88 -10.17 18.69
C PHE A 161 0.59 -9.95 18.30
N ILE A 162 1.03 -8.70 18.26
CA ILE A 162 2.39 -8.35 17.87
C ILE A 162 3.47 -9.11 18.66
N GLY A 163 3.22 -9.33 19.94
CA GLY A 163 4.12 -10.10 20.82
C GLY A 163 4.24 -11.58 20.43
N ASP A 164 3.18 -12.20 19.92
CA ASP A 164 3.21 -13.58 19.43
C ASP A 164 4.03 -13.65 18.12
N ILE A 165 3.84 -12.67 17.27
CA ILE A 165 4.53 -12.56 15.98
C ILE A 165 6.04 -12.42 16.20
N VAL A 166 6.45 -11.48 17.05
CA VAL A 166 7.87 -11.25 17.37
C VAL A 166 8.50 -12.50 17.98
N ARG A 167 7.82 -13.15 18.94
CA ARG A 167 8.31 -14.39 19.56
C ARG A 167 8.50 -15.52 18.54
N TYR A 168 7.54 -15.68 17.63
CA TYR A 168 7.62 -16.68 16.56
C TYR A 168 8.80 -16.42 15.62
N ILE A 169 8.97 -15.18 15.17
CA ILE A 169 10.04 -14.79 14.26
C ILE A 169 11.42 -14.96 14.89
N GLN A 170 11.57 -14.55 16.16
CA GLN A 170 12.81 -14.75 16.91
C GLN A 170 13.13 -16.23 17.09
N GLY A 171 12.12 -17.05 17.39
CA GLY A 171 12.28 -18.51 17.50
C GLY A 171 12.72 -19.16 16.17
N LYS A 172 12.13 -18.76 15.04
CA LYS A 172 12.55 -19.23 13.71
C LYS A 172 14.02 -18.90 13.42
N ARG A 173 14.47 -17.71 13.76
CA ARG A 173 15.84 -17.27 13.49
C ARG A 173 16.87 -18.05 14.30
N LEU A 174 16.54 -18.39 15.53
CA LEU A 174 17.38 -19.25 16.39
C LEU A 174 17.55 -20.67 15.81
N THR A 175 16.55 -21.16 15.04
CA THR A 175 16.56 -22.47 14.40
C THR A 175 17.12 -22.45 12.98
N GLY A 176 17.56 -21.30 12.46
CA GLY A 176 18.16 -21.16 11.12
C GLY A 176 17.17 -21.21 9.95
N SER A 177 15.85 -21.31 10.22
CA SER A 177 14.82 -21.52 9.18
C SER A 177 14.21 -20.25 8.58
N LEU A 178 14.79 -19.09 8.83
CA LEU A 178 14.22 -17.79 8.39
C LEU A 178 14.47 -17.48 6.90
N PHE A 179 15.34 -18.24 6.25
CA PHE A 179 15.74 -17.98 4.88
C PHE A 179 14.98 -18.80 3.83
N ASP A 180 14.13 -19.75 4.26
CA ASP A 180 13.45 -20.70 3.37
C ASP A 180 12.01 -20.30 3.00
N ASP A 181 11.46 -19.24 3.57
CA ASP A 181 10.13 -18.74 3.22
C ASP A 181 10.23 -17.63 2.18
N ASP A 182 9.91 -17.95 0.94
CA ASP A 182 9.47 -16.97 -0.06
C ASP A 182 8.24 -16.24 0.52
N ASP A 183 8.49 -15.14 1.22
CA ASP A 183 7.47 -14.15 1.58
C ASP A 183 6.94 -13.57 0.25
N VAL A 184 5.96 -14.22 -0.32
CA VAL A 184 5.18 -13.66 -1.42
C VAL A 184 4.62 -12.34 -0.90
N ALA A 185 5.16 -11.24 -1.40
CA ALA A 185 4.72 -9.90 -1.04
C ALA A 185 3.28 -9.73 -1.50
N THR A 186 2.32 -10.12 -0.65
CA THR A 186 0.93 -9.76 -0.85
C THR A 186 0.83 -8.24 -0.78
N SER A 187 0.30 -7.65 -1.83
CA SER A 187 0.10 -6.22 -1.92
C SER A 187 -0.82 -5.75 -0.78
N CYS A 188 -0.48 -4.62 -0.17
CA CYS A 188 -1.31 -3.91 0.80
C CYS A 188 -2.76 -3.74 0.30
N MET A 189 -2.93 -3.50 -1.00
CA MET A 189 -4.23 -3.30 -1.66
C MET A 189 -5.10 -4.57 -1.71
N SER A 190 -4.51 -5.76 -1.77
CA SER A 190 -5.27 -7.00 -1.90
C SER A 190 -6.00 -7.40 -0.62
N TYR A 191 -5.54 -6.91 0.56
CA TYR A 191 -6.09 -7.33 1.86
C TYR A 191 -7.02 -6.31 2.51
N TYR A 192 -6.75 -5.00 2.36
CA TYR A 192 -7.46 -3.96 3.11
C TYR A 192 -8.03 -2.83 2.27
N GLY A 193 -7.76 -2.74 0.97
CA GLY A 193 -8.19 -1.62 0.12
C GLY A 193 -7.59 -0.26 0.52
N LEU A 194 -6.53 -0.25 1.33
CA LEU A 194 -5.99 0.95 1.99
C LEU A 194 -4.93 1.71 1.19
N CYS A 195 -4.55 1.21 0.03
CA CYS A 195 -3.48 1.80 -0.78
C CYS A 195 -3.97 2.15 -2.20
N GLU A 196 -5.14 2.75 -2.34
CA GLU A 196 -5.59 3.34 -3.61
C GLU A 196 -4.92 4.68 -3.90
#